data_a2363265e95f6e54b8e3c702d2b816bc
#
_entry.id   a2363265e95f6e54b8e3c702d2b816bc
#
_cell.length_a   1.000
_cell.length_b   1.000
_cell.length_c   1.000
_cell.angle_alpha   90.00
_cell.angle_beta   90.00
_cell.angle_gamma   90.00
#
_symmetry.space_group_name_H-M   'P 1'
#
loop_
_entity.id
_entity.type
_entity.pdbx_description
1 polymer ?
#
loop_
_entity_poly.entity_id
_entity_poly.type
_entity_poly.pdbx_seq_one_letter_code
_entity_poly.pdbx_strand_id
1 'polypeptide(L)'
;SAYSESIEPQSSVSFDGYTLIDVYGGDLSGYRAANVVVDIGFGDREYWAYTNEYGQLVRVVAAEIILQDDATEPVNSDGRYYDDEAKVPGTENSNLDEGHVIADSLGGVANAYNITPQDSVLNRHGDQAYMERNIVQAGGATNFEAIITYPDTTTQIPSSYKYTYTINGYQVVDEFQNVNPDEYNAAQGLTGEASSPSGSSGIAAFAAPTETAGGDVSAIDTNGNGQVTIKEAKNAGYAMPIYSDHWLYPYMDDRDGDGQVGE
;
A
#
# COMPACT_ATOMS: atom_id res chain seq x y z
N SER A 1 28.18 -0.30 -45.45
CA SER A 1 27.75 -1.10 -44.29
C SER A 1 26.77 -0.30 -43.51
N ALA A 2 25.48 -0.60 -43.69
CA ALA A 2 24.40 -0.01 -42.91
C ALA A 2 24.23 -0.83 -41.63
N TYR A 3 24.45 -0.23 -40.47
CA TYR A 3 24.06 -0.81 -39.20
C TYR A 3 22.56 -0.66 -39.08
N SER A 4 21.86 -1.79 -39.16
CA SER A 4 20.48 -1.88 -38.75
C SER A 4 20.46 -1.98 -37.22
N GLU A 5 20.15 -0.87 -36.52
CA GLU A 5 19.73 -0.94 -35.16
C GLU A 5 18.36 -1.63 -35.13
N SER A 6 18.34 -2.85 -34.60
CA SER A 6 17.10 -3.51 -34.23
C SER A 6 16.53 -2.77 -33.01
N ILE A 7 15.50 -1.95 -33.25
CA ILE A 7 14.69 -1.37 -32.19
C ILE A 7 13.93 -2.54 -31.57
N GLU A 8 14.35 -2.96 -30.37
CA GLU A 8 13.54 -3.85 -29.54
C GLU A 8 12.16 -3.23 -29.35
N PRO A 9 11.06 -3.97 -29.54
CA PRO A 9 9.75 -3.42 -29.27
C PRO A 9 9.65 -3.13 -27.77
N GLN A 10 9.61 -1.85 -27.41
CA GLN A 10 9.20 -1.45 -26.07
C GLN A 10 7.85 -2.06 -25.81
N SER A 11 7.69 -2.73 -24.65
CA SER A 11 6.39 -3.20 -24.19
C SER A 11 5.41 -2.02 -24.25
N SER A 12 4.46 -2.11 -25.16
CA SER A 12 3.52 -1.01 -25.40
C SER A 12 2.49 -0.96 -24.29
N VAL A 13 2.81 -0.24 -23.20
CA VAL A 13 1.78 0.25 -22.31
C VAL A 13 1.06 1.35 -23.07
N SER A 14 -0.20 1.10 -23.48
CA SER A 14 -1.00 2.08 -24.16
C SER A 14 -1.44 3.16 -23.18
N PHE A 15 -1.03 4.39 -23.40
CA PHE A 15 -1.47 5.56 -22.63
C PHE A 15 -2.56 6.35 -23.37
N ASP A 16 -3.36 5.69 -24.20
CA ASP A 16 -4.38 6.32 -25.05
C ASP A 16 -5.27 7.28 -24.25
N GLY A 17 -5.26 8.55 -24.65
CA GLY A 17 -6.02 9.61 -24.01
C GLY A 17 -5.38 10.20 -22.74
N TYR A 18 -4.22 9.70 -22.32
CA TYR A 18 -3.50 10.19 -21.15
C TYR A 18 -2.13 10.75 -21.54
N THR A 19 -1.75 11.85 -20.90
CA THR A 19 -0.41 12.42 -21.06
C THR A 19 0.52 11.80 -20.03
N LEU A 20 1.60 11.17 -20.47
CA LEU A 20 2.64 10.68 -19.58
C LEU A 20 3.44 11.86 -19.02
N ILE A 21 3.48 12.00 -17.71
CA ILE A 21 4.30 12.98 -17.01
C ILE A 21 5.19 12.29 -15.99
N ASP A 22 6.33 12.88 -15.70
CA ASP A 22 7.26 12.44 -14.67
C ASP A 22 7.08 13.31 -13.42
N VAL A 23 6.90 12.69 -12.27
CA VAL A 23 6.75 13.35 -10.98
C VAL A 23 7.70 12.72 -9.99
N TYR A 24 8.50 13.56 -9.31
CA TYR A 24 9.41 13.09 -8.27
C TYR A 24 8.64 12.32 -7.18
N GLY A 25 9.13 11.13 -6.82
CA GLY A 25 8.45 10.24 -5.90
C GLY A 25 8.22 10.82 -4.50
N GLY A 26 9.08 11.72 -4.05
CA GLY A 26 8.98 12.44 -2.77
C GLY A 26 8.36 13.84 -2.87
N ASP A 27 7.74 14.21 -3.99
CA ASP A 27 7.06 15.51 -4.14
C ASP A 27 5.88 15.61 -3.17
N LEU A 28 5.89 16.64 -2.33
CA LEU A 28 4.87 16.86 -1.30
C LEU A 28 3.66 17.65 -1.78
N SER A 29 3.67 18.15 -3.03
CA SER A 29 2.51 18.82 -3.60
C SER A 29 1.31 17.89 -3.64
N GLY A 30 0.17 18.36 -3.16
CA GLY A 30 -1.11 17.65 -3.23
C GLY A 30 -1.84 17.81 -4.56
N TYR A 31 -1.29 18.58 -5.48
CA TYR A 31 -1.91 18.85 -6.79
C TYR A 31 -1.71 17.66 -7.75
N ARG A 32 -2.78 17.31 -8.47
CA ARG A 32 -2.74 16.37 -9.59
C ARG A 32 -3.25 17.03 -10.87
N ALA A 33 -2.50 16.86 -11.96
CA ALA A 33 -2.97 17.25 -13.28
C ALA A 33 -4.09 16.31 -13.77
N ALA A 34 -4.96 16.83 -14.62
CA ALA A 34 -6.02 16.04 -15.23
C ALA A 34 -5.52 15.22 -16.41
N ASN A 35 -6.12 14.06 -16.65
CA ASN A 35 -5.88 13.19 -17.81
C ASN A 35 -4.40 12.83 -18.01
N VAL A 36 -3.70 12.56 -16.93
CA VAL A 36 -2.28 12.15 -16.95
C VAL A 36 -2.10 10.73 -16.48
N VAL A 37 -0.97 10.15 -16.84
CA VAL A 37 -0.44 8.92 -16.28
C VAL A 37 0.95 9.18 -15.70
N VAL A 38 1.21 8.65 -14.52
CA VAL A 38 2.44 8.81 -13.75
C VAL A 38 2.93 7.46 -13.29
N ASP A 39 4.23 7.20 -13.43
CA ASP A 39 4.86 6.05 -12.79
C ASP A 39 5.08 6.34 -11.30
N ILE A 40 4.41 5.60 -10.45
CA ILE A 40 4.51 5.69 -8.99
C ILE A 40 5.32 4.54 -8.36
N GLY A 41 6.03 3.79 -9.16
CA GLY A 41 6.95 2.76 -8.71
C GLY A 41 8.32 3.33 -8.36
N PHE A 42 8.89 2.88 -7.25
CA PHE A 42 10.26 3.24 -6.90
C PHE A 42 11.26 2.47 -7.77
N GLY A 43 12.30 3.17 -8.26
CA GLY A 43 13.36 2.59 -9.08
C GLY A 43 12.84 2.15 -10.46
N ASP A 44 13.14 0.93 -10.85
CA ASP A 44 12.76 0.37 -12.16
C ASP A 44 11.35 -0.23 -12.20
N ARG A 45 10.57 -0.08 -11.13
CA ARG A 45 9.18 -0.54 -11.11
C ARG A 45 8.31 0.30 -12.04
N GLU A 46 7.37 -0.34 -12.70
CA GLU A 46 6.41 0.29 -13.61
C GLU A 46 5.01 0.21 -13.00
N TYR A 47 4.65 1.19 -12.17
CA TYR A 47 3.35 1.33 -11.51
C TYR A 47 2.62 2.55 -12.06
N TRP A 48 1.61 2.34 -12.87
CA TRP A 48 0.95 3.38 -13.65
C TRP A 48 -0.30 3.91 -12.95
N ALA A 49 -0.25 5.17 -12.56
CA ALA A 49 -1.35 5.88 -11.92
C ALA A 49 -2.02 6.83 -12.92
N TYR A 50 -3.34 6.75 -13.02
CA TYR A 50 -4.15 7.50 -13.97
C TYR A 50 -5.07 8.47 -13.25
N THR A 51 -5.14 9.70 -13.74
CA THR A 51 -6.13 10.69 -13.32
C THR A 51 -7.23 10.88 -14.37
N ASN A 52 -8.41 11.30 -13.92
CA ASN A 52 -9.51 11.66 -14.81
C ASN A 52 -9.45 13.14 -15.21
N GLU A 53 -10.46 13.59 -15.95
CA GLU A 53 -10.59 14.99 -16.40
C GLU A 53 -10.69 16.00 -15.25
N TYR A 54 -11.00 15.55 -14.03
CA TYR A 54 -11.10 16.37 -12.82
C TYR A 54 -9.85 16.32 -11.94
N GLY A 55 -8.80 15.64 -12.36
CA GLY A 55 -7.57 15.48 -11.58
C GLY A 55 -7.70 14.52 -10.41
N GLN A 56 -8.74 13.71 -10.37
CA GLN A 56 -8.91 12.66 -9.37
C GLN A 56 -8.11 11.43 -9.78
N LEU A 57 -7.43 10.80 -8.81
CA LEU A 57 -6.72 9.52 -9.00
C LEU A 57 -7.74 8.40 -9.06
N VAL A 58 -7.94 7.80 -10.24
CA VAL A 58 -9.03 6.85 -10.48
C VAL A 58 -8.57 5.42 -10.71
N ARG A 59 -7.31 5.21 -11.10
CA ARG A 59 -6.82 3.88 -11.44
C ARG A 59 -5.32 3.78 -11.25
N VAL A 60 -4.86 2.66 -10.70
CA VAL A 60 -3.45 2.30 -10.64
C VAL A 60 -3.30 0.87 -11.15
N VAL A 61 -2.34 0.64 -12.04
CA VAL A 61 -2.07 -0.70 -12.58
C VAL A 61 -0.59 -1.02 -12.52
N ALA A 62 -0.29 -2.27 -12.20
CA ALA A 62 1.05 -2.83 -12.28
C ALA A 62 0.99 -4.27 -12.79
N ALA A 63 1.77 -4.58 -13.81
CA ALA A 63 1.89 -5.96 -14.30
C ALA A 63 2.47 -6.87 -13.21
N GLU A 64 3.41 -6.35 -12.45
CA GLU A 64 4.08 -7.06 -11.35
C GLU A 64 4.34 -6.09 -10.19
N ILE A 65 3.97 -6.50 -8.99
CA ILE A 65 4.36 -5.85 -7.74
C ILE A 65 5.67 -6.46 -7.26
N ILE A 66 6.70 -5.63 -7.19
CA ILE A 66 8.05 -5.99 -6.75
C ILE A 66 8.27 -5.39 -5.37
N LEU A 67 8.42 -6.25 -4.37
CA LEU A 67 8.57 -5.82 -2.98
C LEU A 67 9.76 -4.89 -2.78
N GLN A 68 9.65 -4.01 -1.80
CA GLN A 68 10.76 -3.19 -1.31
C GLN A 68 11.93 -4.08 -0.89
N ASP A 69 13.15 -3.70 -1.31
CA ASP A 69 14.38 -4.39 -0.95
C ASP A 69 15.25 -3.50 -0.06
N ASP A 70 15.18 -3.71 1.25
CA ASP A 70 15.91 -2.91 2.24
C ASP A 70 17.43 -3.07 2.13
N ALA A 71 17.92 -4.14 1.48
CA ALA A 71 19.35 -4.38 1.33
C ALA A 71 19.97 -3.52 0.23
N THR A 72 19.19 -3.16 -0.80
CA THR A 72 19.68 -2.48 -2.00
C THR A 72 19.05 -1.12 -2.25
N GLU A 73 17.91 -0.83 -1.63
CA GLU A 73 17.17 0.42 -1.81
C GLU A 73 17.34 1.36 -0.61
N PRO A 74 17.22 2.69 -0.81
CA PRO A 74 17.42 3.70 0.25
C PRO A 74 16.20 3.78 1.16
N VAL A 75 15.98 2.77 1.97
CA VAL A 75 14.88 2.67 2.93
C VAL A 75 15.34 3.20 4.28
N ASN A 76 14.58 4.14 4.85
CA ASN A 76 14.87 4.69 6.17
C ASN A 76 14.51 3.70 7.30
N SER A 77 14.76 4.09 8.57
CA SER A 77 14.51 3.23 9.72
C SER A 77 13.03 2.88 9.94
N ASP A 78 12.12 3.68 9.38
CA ASP A 78 10.67 3.49 9.45
C ASP A 78 10.12 2.63 8.27
N GLY A 79 11.01 2.11 7.41
CA GLY A 79 10.63 1.30 6.27
C GLY A 79 10.14 2.10 5.06
N ARG A 80 10.42 3.39 5.01
CA ARG A 80 9.95 4.30 3.96
C ARG A 80 11.07 4.72 3.02
N TYR A 81 10.72 4.99 1.76
CA TYR A 81 11.62 5.63 0.80
C TYR A 81 11.77 7.15 1.05
N TYR A 82 10.72 7.78 1.59
CA TYR A 82 10.64 9.22 1.83
C TYR A 82 10.16 9.50 3.25
N ASP A 83 10.57 10.61 3.82
CA ASP A 83 10.24 10.96 5.22
C ASP A 83 8.82 11.49 5.40
N ASP A 84 8.15 11.91 4.32
CA ASP A 84 6.81 12.49 4.35
C ASP A 84 6.05 12.13 3.06
N GLU A 85 4.74 12.32 3.08
CA GLU A 85 3.82 12.06 1.97
C GLU A 85 3.20 13.34 1.44
N ALA A 86 2.76 13.31 0.18
CA ALA A 86 2.06 14.42 -0.46
C ALA A 86 0.78 14.79 0.30
N LYS A 87 0.54 16.09 0.42
CA LYS A 87 -0.61 16.65 1.16
C LYS A 87 -1.80 16.86 0.21
N VAL A 88 -2.41 15.77 -0.22
CA VAL A 88 -3.62 15.80 -1.05
C VAL A 88 -4.77 16.43 -0.27
N PRO A 89 -5.60 17.32 -0.89
CA PRO A 89 -6.72 17.94 -0.20
C PRO A 89 -7.66 16.90 0.43
N GLY A 90 -7.89 17.04 1.73
CA GLY A 90 -8.62 16.09 2.57
C GLY A 90 -7.76 15.46 3.67
N THR A 91 -6.44 15.38 3.45
CA THR A 91 -5.51 14.80 4.44
C THR A 91 -5.29 15.69 5.67
N GLU A 92 -5.72 16.95 5.65
CA GLU A 92 -5.81 17.84 6.80
C GLU A 92 -6.87 17.41 7.82
N ASN A 93 -7.80 16.56 7.43
CA ASN A 93 -8.79 15.98 8.34
C ASN A 93 -8.10 14.94 9.25
N SER A 94 -8.24 15.10 10.57
CA SER A 94 -7.60 14.23 11.56
C SER A 94 -8.05 12.75 11.52
N ASN A 95 -9.17 12.45 10.87
CA ASN A 95 -9.68 11.09 10.71
C ASN A 95 -9.20 10.43 9.41
N LEU A 96 -8.47 11.16 8.58
CA LEU A 96 -7.95 10.69 7.31
C LEU A 96 -6.42 10.70 7.31
N ASP A 97 -5.85 9.63 6.82
CA ASP A 97 -4.41 9.51 6.60
C ASP A 97 -4.05 9.85 5.14
N GLU A 98 -2.78 10.12 4.90
CA GLU A 98 -2.18 10.08 3.58
C GLU A 98 -2.02 8.61 3.16
N GLY A 99 -3.10 8.00 2.70
CA GLY A 99 -3.14 6.58 2.35
C GLY A 99 -2.42 6.30 1.02
N HIS A 100 -1.44 5.40 1.04
CA HIS A 100 -0.79 4.91 -0.18
C HIS A 100 -1.71 3.94 -0.91
N VAL A 101 -1.87 4.12 -2.23
CA VAL A 101 -2.52 3.09 -3.07
C VAL A 101 -1.62 1.86 -3.16
N ILE A 102 -0.34 2.08 -3.40
CA ILE A 102 0.70 1.04 -3.29
C ILE A 102 1.68 1.45 -2.19
N ALA A 103 1.74 0.68 -1.12
CA ALA A 103 2.57 0.95 0.04
C ALA A 103 4.07 0.99 -0.29
N ASP A 104 4.87 1.64 0.57
CA ASP A 104 6.33 1.58 0.51
C ASP A 104 6.84 0.13 0.47
N SER A 105 6.30 -0.73 1.31
CA SER A 105 6.66 -2.16 1.35
C SER A 105 6.45 -2.90 0.02
N LEU A 106 5.55 -2.39 -0.80
CA LEU A 106 5.24 -2.88 -2.14
C LEU A 106 5.96 -2.08 -3.25
N GLY A 107 6.84 -1.17 -2.88
CA GLY A 107 7.63 -0.38 -3.83
C GLY A 107 6.94 0.89 -4.34
N GLY A 108 5.88 1.36 -3.70
CA GLY A 108 5.21 2.61 -4.07
C GLY A 108 5.91 3.86 -3.52
N VAL A 109 5.79 4.97 -4.23
CA VAL A 109 6.34 6.28 -3.85
C VAL A 109 5.33 7.12 -3.05
N ALA A 110 5.72 8.34 -2.64
CA ALA A 110 4.95 9.18 -1.71
C ALA A 110 4.34 10.45 -2.35
N ASN A 111 4.37 10.60 -3.68
CA ASN A 111 3.78 11.75 -4.34
C ASN A 111 2.25 11.67 -4.45
N ALA A 112 1.61 12.76 -4.85
CA ALA A 112 0.15 12.86 -4.92
C ALA A 112 -0.54 11.81 -5.79
N TYR A 113 0.16 11.20 -6.75
CA TYR A 113 -0.40 10.18 -7.64
C TYR A 113 -0.41 8.77 -7.02
N ASN A 114 0.11 8.62 -5.80
CA ASN A 114 0.00 7.40 -4.99
C ASN A 114 -0.71 7.62 -3.65
N ILE A 115 -1.12 8.84 -3.34
CA ILE A 115 -1.72 9.21 -2.05
C ILE A 115 -3.20 9.55 -2.23
N THR A 116 -4.05 9.00 -1.38
CA THR A 116 -5.45 9.44 -1.23
C THR A 116 -5.78 9.68 0.24
N PRO A 117 -6.66 10.64 0.55
CA PRO A 117 -7.20 10.78 1.89
C PRO A 117 -8.03 9.53 2.25
N GLN A 118 -7.50 8.70 3.12
CA GLN A 118 -8.09 7.42 3.51
C GLN A 118 -8.42 7.41 4.99
N ASP A 119 -9.56 6.81 5.36
CA ASP A 119 -9.92 6.61 6.76
C ASP A 119 -8.76 5.95 7.53
N SER A 120 -8.38 6.53 8.66
CA SER A 120 -7.19 6.11 9.41
C SER A 120 -7.29 4.66 9.91
N VAL A 121 -8.45 4.24 10.37
CA VAL A 121 -8.65 2.86 10.85
C VAL A 121 -8.61 1.88 9.68
N LEU A 122 -9.24 2.22 8.57
CA LEU A 122 -9.17 1.43 7.33
C LEU A 122 -7.73 1.28 6.84
N ASN A 123 -6.98 2.36 6.80
CA ASN A 123 -5.59 2.37 6.34
C ASN A 123 -4.66 1.54 7.22
N ARG A 124 -4.78 1.69 8.54
CA ARG A 124 -3.85 1.10 9.51
C ARG A 124 -4.23 -0.31 9.95
N HIS A 125 -5.53 -0.60 10.04
CA HIS A 125 -6.05 -1.83 10.66
C HIS A 125 -7.11 -2.55 9.83
N GLY A 126 -7.53 -1.99 8.68
CA GLY A 126 -8.59 -2.54 7.86
C GLY A 126 -8.09 -3.31 6.63
N ASP A 127 -8.96 -3.36 5.63
CA ASP A 127 -8.73 -4.14 4.39
C ASP A 127 -7.48 -3.68 3.62
N GLN A 128 -7.15 -2.39 3.69
CA GLN A 128 -5.93 -1.85 3.06
C GLN A 128 -4.67 -2.50 3.64
N ALA A 129 -4.54 -2.49 4.96
CA ALA A 129 -3.39 -3.08 5.64
C ALA A 129 -3.34 -4.61 5.45
N TYR A 130 -4.49 -5.26 5.45
CA TYR A 130 -4.61 -6.70 5.23
C TYR A 130 -4.14 -7.12 3.84
N MET A 131 -4.56 -6.40 2.80
CA MET A 131 -4.13 -6.61 1.42
C MET A 131 -2.60 -6.49 1.28
N GLU A 132 -2.03 -5.43 1.82
CA GLU A 132 -0.59 -5.18 1.78
C GLU A 132 0.19 -6.31 2.43
N ARG A 133 -0.25 -6.77 3.59
CA ARG A 133 0.34 -7.91 4.29
C ARG A 133 0.29 -9.20 3.46
N ASN A 134 -0.85 -9.48 2.82
CA ASN A 134 -1.00 -10.66 1.98
C ASN A 134 -0.03 -10.66 0.80
N ILE A 135 0.13 -9.51 0.14
CA ILE A 135 1.06 -9.38 -0.99
C ILE A 135 2.51 -9.56 -0.51
N VAL A 136 2.88 -8.96 0.62
CA VAL A 136 4.23 -9.13 1.19
C VAL A 136 4.51 -10.59 1.53
N GLN A 137 3.58 -11.27 2.19
CA GLN A 137 3.72 -12.69 2.54
C GLN A 137 3.82 -13.60 1.31
N ALA A 138 3.15 -13.24 0.23
CA ALA A 138 3.21 -13.98 -1.03
C ALA A 138 4.49 -13.71 -1.85
N GLY A 139 5.31 -12.75 -1.43
CA GLY A 139 6.54 -12.37 -2.14
C GLY A 139 6.32 -11.43 -3.33
N GLY A 140 5.16 -10.82 -3.43
CA GLY A 140 4.74 -9.92 -4.50
C GLY A 140 3.38 -10.33 -5.07
N ALA A 141 3.00 -9.69 -6.17
CA ALA A 141 1.76 -9.98 -6.89
C ALA A 141 1.92 -9.69 -8.38
N THR A 142 1.01 -10.21 -9.18
CA THR A 142 0.91 -9.89 -10.61
C THR A 142 -0.47 -9.36 -10.93
N ASN A 143 -0.62 -8.72 -12.11
CA ASN A 143 -1.90 -8.20 -12.60
C ASN A 143 -2.64 -7.36 -11.54
N PHE A 144 -1.91 -6.44 -10.91
CA PHE A 144 -2.46 -5.54 -9.91
C PHE A 144 -3.24 -4.41 -10.57
N GLU A 145 -4.46 -4.19 -10.07
CA GLU A 145 -5.28 -3.04 -10.45
C GLU A 145 -5.99 -2.49 -9.22
N ALA A 146 -5.90 -1.18 -9.03
CA ALA A 146 -6.72 -0.44 -8.08
C ALA A 146 -7.67 0.47 -8.85
N ILE A 147 -8.95 0.39 -8.56
CA ILE A 147 -9.97 1.33 -9.02
C ILE A 147 -10.45 2.15 -7.83
N ILE A 148 -10.39 3.47 -7.97
CA ILE A 148 -10.71 4.42 -6.91
C ILE A 148 -11.94 5.20 -7.35
N THR A 149 -12.98 5.16 -6.55
CA THR A 149 -14.28 5.79 -6.83
C THR A 149 -14.51 6.96 -5.90
N TYR A 150 -15.12 8.02 -6.42
CA TYR A 150 -15.42 9.26 -5.70
C TYR A 150 -16.91 9.53 -5.69
N PRO A 151 -17.46 10.22 -4.65
CA PRO A 151 -18.89 10.51 -4.58
C PRO A 151 -19.34 11.61 -5.54
N ASP A 152 -18.39 12.43 -6.01
CA ASP A 152 -18.63 13.54 -6.94
C ASP A 152 -17.36 13.86 -7.74
N THR A 153 -17.38 14.92 -8.53
CA THR A 153 -16.28 15.33 -9.41
C THR A 153 -15.36 16.41 -8.81
N THR A 154 -15.62 16.85 -7.60
CA THR A 154 -14.89 17.97 -6.96
C THR A 154 -14.01 17.53 -5.80
N THR A 155 -14.40 16.48 -5.06
CA THR A 155 -13.62 16.01 -3.92
C THR A 155 -12.41 15.18 -4.36
N GLN A 156 -11.34 15.26 -3.56
CA GLN A 156 -10.18 14.36 -3.68
C GLN A 156 -10.25 13.20 -2.66
N ILE A 157 -11.33 13.11 -1.88
CA ILE A 157 -11.54 12.05 -0.90
C ILE A 157 -12.34 10.93 -1.57
N PRO A 158 -11.76 9.74 -1.75
CA PRO A 158 -12.46 8.60 -2.33
C PRO A 158 -13.66 8.14 -1.49
N SER A 159 -14.67 7.59 -2.14
CA SER A 159 -15.76 6.88 -1.49
C SER A 159 -15.49 5.39 -1.30
N SER A 160 -14.74 4.78 -2.24
CA SER A 160 -14.43 3.36 -2.21
C SER A 160 -13.21 3.00 -3.03
N TYR A 161 -12.68 1.81 -2.74
CA TYR A 161 -11.56 1.20 -3.45
C TYR A 161 -11.91 -0.22 -3.90
N LYS A 162 -11.43 -0.60 -5.06
CA LYS A 162 -11.46 -1.99 -5.52
C LYS A 162 -10.07 -2.40 -6.00
N TYR A 163 -9.46 -3.33 -5.28
CA TYR A 163 -8.18 -3.92 -5.64
C TYR A 163 -8.38 -5.30 -6.25
N THR A 164 -7.70 -5.55 -7.35
CA THR A 164 -7.65 -6.87 -7.99
C THR A 164 -6.19 -7.21 -8.23
N TYR A 165 -5.76 -8.37 -7.81
CA TYR A 165 -4.38 -8.83 -7.98
C TYR A 165 -4.32 -10.36 -7.96
N THR A 166 -3.21 -10.90 -8.45
CA THR A 166 -2.96 -12.35 -8.46
C THR A 166 -1.78 -12.66 -7.55
N ILE A 167 -1.99 -13.56 -6.60
CA ILE A 167 -0.97 -14.12 -5.73
C ILE A 167 -1.03 -15.65 -5.77
N ASN A 168 0.13 -16.31 -5.87
CA ASN A 168 0.23 -17.77 -5.90
C ASN A 168 -0.71 -18.43 -6.94
N GLY A 169 -0.94 -17.77 -8.08
CA GLY A 169 -1.82 -18.24 -9.14
C GLY A 169 -3.32 -18.01 -8.90
N TYR A 170 -3.71 -17.36 -7.81
CA TYR A 170 -5.11 -17.06 -7.51
C TYR A 170 -5.39 -15.56 -7.62
N GLN A 171 -6.49 -15.22 -8.30
CA GLN A 171 -6.97 -13.85 -8.34
C GLN A 171 -7.70 -13.52 -7.04
N VAL A 172 -7.31 -12.39 -6.43
CA VAL A 172 -7.96 -11.79 -5.26
C VAL A 172 -8.66 -10.51 -5.69
N VAL A 173 -9.87 -10.30 -5.20
CA VAL A 173 -10.62 -9.04 -5.37
C VAL A 173 -11.02 -8.53 -4.00
N ASP A 174 -10.55 -7.34 -3.64
CA ASP A 174 -10.88 -6.64 -2.41
C ASP A 174 -11.62 -5.34 -2.74
N GLU A 175 -12.85 -5.22 -2.29
CA GLU A 175 -13.67 -4.02 -2.48
C GLU A 175 -14.16 -3.52 -1.14
N PHE A 176 -13.90 -2.26 -0.82
CA PHE A 176 -14.25 -1.68 0.47
C PHE A 176 -14.52 -0.18 0.39
N GLN A 177 -15.36 0.28 1.32
CA GLN A 177 -15.70 1.68 1.47
C GLN A 177 -14.59 2.43 2.23
N ASN A 178 -14.39 3.70 1.89
CA ASN A 178 -13.46 4.59 2.61
C ASN A 178 -14.12 5.12 3.89
N VAL A 179 -14.31 4.24 4.85
CA VAL A 179 -14.96 4.52 6.13
C VAL A 179 -14.28 3.71 7.23
N ASN A 180 -14.48 4.10 8.48
CA ASN A 180 -14.03 3.32 9.62
C ASN A 180 -14.71 1.94 9.61
N PRO A 181 -13.96 0.83 9.49
CA PRO A 181 -14.55 -0.51 9.39
C PRO A 181 -15.37 -0.90 10.62
N ASP A 182 -14.99 -0.47 11.80
CA ASP A 182 -15.69 -0.79 13.04
C ASP A 182 -17.05 -0.08 13.09
N GLU A 183 -17.09 1.19 12.69
CA GLU A 183 -18.35 1.96 12.59
C GLU A 183 -19.26 1.40 11.49
N TYR A 184 -18.69 1.06 10.34
CA TYR A 184 -19.43 0.45 9.24
C TYR A 184 -20.05 -0.90 9.65
N ASN A 185 -19.25 -1.77 10.28
CA ASN A 185 -19.72 -3.08 10.74
C ASN A 185 -20.79 -2.95 11.81
N ALA A 186 -20.65 -2.01 12.74
CA ALA A 186 -21.67 -1.71 13.76
C ALA A 186 -22.98 -1.25 13.12
N ALA A 187 -22.92 -0.36 12.12
CA ALA A 187 -24.11 0.12 11.40
C ALA A 187 -24.80 -0.99 10.59
N GLN A 188 -24.09 -2.02 10.16
CA GLN A 188 -24.62 -3.19 9.48
C GLN A 188 -25.13 -4.28 10.44
N GLY A 189 -25.04 -4.08 11.76
CA GLY A 189 -25.43 -5.07 12.76
C GLY A 189 -24.42 -6.22 12.90
N LEU A 190 -23.21 -6.06 12.39
CA LEU A 190 -22.11 -7.03 12.49
C LEU A 190 -21.28 -6.73 13.75
N THR A 191 -21.92 -6.73 14.92
CA THR A 191 -21.24 -6.60 16.21
C THR A 191 -20.74 -7.96 16.65
N GLY A 192 -19.60 -8.34 16.19
CA GLY A 192 -18.83 -9.46 16.73
C GLY A 192 -17.46 -8.93 17.12
N GLU A 193 -16.89 -9.59 18.12
CA GLU A 193 -15.57 -9.25 18.65
C GLU A 193 -14.59 -8.88 17.55
N ALA A 194 -13.76 -7.88 17.87
CA ALA A 194 -12.70 -7.35 17.08
C ALA A 194 -12.13 -8.39 16.13
N SER A 195 -12.62 -8.34 14.94
CA SER A 195 -11.78 -8.03 13.92
C SER A 195 -10.66 -8.90 13.44
N SER A 196 -11.04 -9.82 12.76
CA SER A 196 -10.38 -9.95 11.47
C SER A 196 -10.98 -8.86 10.59
N PRO A 197 -10.21 -8.11 9.80
CA PRO A 197 -10.80 -7.29 8.78
C PRO A 197 -11.77 -8.19 8.01
N SER A 198 -13.05 -7.86 8.07
CA SER A 198 -14.04 -8.58 7.30
C SER A 198 -13.77 -8.21 5.86
N GLY A 199 -12.89 -8.97 5.29
CA GLY A 199 -12.61 -8.91 3.90
C GLY A 199 -13.89 -9.08 3.14
N SER A 200 -13.90 -8.47 2.02
CA SER A 200 -14.79 -8.66 0.92
C SER A 200 -15.36 -10.06 0.87
N SER A 201 -16.62 -10.07 0.63
CA SER A 201 -17.36 -11.23 0.21
C SER A 201 -16.57 -12.13 -0.73
N GLY A 202 -16.20 -13.31 -0.32
CA GLY A 202 -16.22 -14.45 -1.19
C GLY A 202 -14.91 -15.07 -1.62
N ILE A 203 -13.80 -14.77 -0.99
CA ILE A 203 -12.66 -15.67 -1.04
C ILE A 203 -12.25 -15.89 0.40
N ALA A 204 -12.20 -17.17 0.80
CA ALA A 204 -11.57 -17.52 2.03
C ALA A 204 -10.22 -16.78 2.06
N ALA A 205 -10.17 -15.71 2.83
CA ALA A 205 -8.94 -15.05 3.11
C ALA A 205 -8.02 -16.18 3.53
N PHE A 206 -6.88 -16.31 2.87
CA PHE A 206 -5.82 -17.08 3.45
C PHE A 206 -5.58 -16.39 4.79
N ALA A 207 -6.11 -16.99 5.86
CA ALA A 207 -5.79 -16.54 7.18
C ALA A 207 -4.27 -16.54 7.22
N ALA A 208 -3.69 -15.35 7.28
CA ALA A 208 -2.31 -15.26 7.68
C ALA A 208 -2.21 -16.14 8.93
N PRO A 209 -1.25 -17.06 8.99
CA PRO A 209 -1.09 -17.83 10.20
C PRO A 209 -0.99 -16.80 11.31
N THR A 210 -1.97 -16.80 12.20
CA THR A 210 -1.89 -16.08 13.44
C THR A 210 -0.75 -16.75 14.20
N GLU A 211 0.44 -16.24 14.03
CA GLU A 211 1.58 -16.65 14.85
C GLU A 211 1.38 -16.08 16.24
N THR A 212 0.46 -16.68 16.97
CA THR A 212 0.26 -16.43 18.41
C THR A 212 1.23 -17.24 19.27
N ALA A 213 2.10 -18.02 18.66
CA ALA A 213 3.14 -18.73 19.38
C ALA A 213 4.34 -17.81 19.56
N GLY A 214 4.66 -17.47 20.81
CA GLY A 214 5.85 -16.71 21.14
C GLY A 214 7.10 -17.36 20.55
N GLY A 215 7.81 -16.61 19.72
CA GLY A 215 9.10 -16.99 19.17
C GLY A 215 10.24 -16.57 20.10
N ASP A 216 11.44 -17.01 19.77
CA ASP A 216 12.64 -16.57 20.44
C ASP A 216 13.11 -15.23 19.85
N VAL A 217 12.92 -14.14 20.59
CA VAL A 217 13.33 -12.80 20.17
C VAL A 217 14.83 -12.70 19.92
N SER A 218 15.64 -13.51 20.61
CA SER A 218 17.10 -13.49 20.43
C SER A 218 17.55 -13.97 19.05
N ALA A 219 16.74 -14.73 18.34
CA ALA A 219 17.00 -15.16 16.98
C ALA A 219 16.75 -14.02 15.96
N ILE A 220 15.98 -13.01 16.34
CA ILE A 220 15.57 -11.88 15.47
C ILE A 220 16.36 -10.63 15.81
N ASP A 221 16.61 -10.37 17.10
CA ASP A 221 17.45 -9.30 17.62
C ASP A 221 18.93 -9.59 17.33
N THR A 222 19.38 -9.17 16.15
CA THR A 222 20.74 -9.50 15.66
C THR A 222 21.83 -8.70 16.35
N ASN A 223 21.50 -7.57 16.99
CA ASN A 223 22.46 -6.73 17.69
C ASN A 223 22.44 -6.94 19.22
N GLY A 224 21.52 -7.76 19.74
CA GLY A 224 21.46 -8.13 21.15
C GLY A 224 21.04 -7.01 22.10
N ASN A 225 20.35 -5.98 21.61
CA ASN A 225 19.94 -4.83 22.42
C ASN A 225 18.60 -5.02 23.15
N GLY A 226 17.93 -6.15 22.96
CA GLY A 226 16.63 -6.45 23.57
C GLY A 226 15.44 -5.83 22.83
N GLN A 227 15.68 -5.18 21.69
CA GLN A 227 14.66 -4.61 20.83
C GLN A 227 14.78 -5.13 19.40
N VAL A 228 13.68 -5.18 18.67
CA VAL A 228 13.62 -5.61 17.27
C VAL A 228 13.27 -4.41 16.42
N THR A 229 14.14 -4.09 15.46
CA THR A 229 13.87 -3.09 14.45
C THR A 229 12.98 -3.66 13.34
N ILE A 230 12.32 -2.78 12.57
CA ILE A 230 11.56 -3.17 11.37
C ILE A 230 12.46 -3.99 10.43
N LYS A 231 13.69 -3.56 10.22
CA LYS A 231 14.66 -4.25 9.37
C LYS A 231 14.99 -5.66 9.88
N GLU A 232 15.22 -5.83 11.17
CA GLU A 232 15.47 -7.16 11.78
C GLU A 232 14.26 -8.08 11.62
N ALA A 233 13.05 -7.58 11.87
CA ALA A 233 11.83 -8.34 11.69
C ALA A 233 11.61 -8.77 10.23
N LYS A 234 11.81 -7.86 9.27
CA LYS A 234 11.73 -8.16 7.84
C LYS A 234 12.78 -9.19 7.40
N ASN A 235 14.02 -9.05 7.86
CA ASN A 235 15.10 -10.01 7.57
C ASN A 235 14.82 -11.40 8.15
N ALA A 236 14.08 -11.47 9.24
CA ALA A 236 13.62 -12.73 9.84
C ALA A 236 12.39 -13.35 9.15
N GLY A 237 11.85 -12.65 8.11
CA GLY A 237 10.72 -13.15 7.32
C GLY A 237 9.35 -12.67 7.79
N TYR A 238 9.28 -11.71 8.71
CA TYR A 238 8.01 -11.15 9.16
C TYR A 238 7.52 -10.05 8.24
N ALA A 239 6.23 -10.11 7.90
CA ALA A 239 5.58 -9.09 7.10
C ALA A 239 5.25 -7.85 7.95
N MET A 240 5.38 -6.65 7.36
CA MET A 240 4.94 -5.41 7.99
C MET A 240 3.53 -5.02 7.49
N PRO A 241 2.79 -4.28 8.30
CA PRO A 241 3.09 -3.86 9.67
C PRO A 241 2.92 -4.98 10.71
N ILE A 242 3.59 -4.84 11.85
CA ILE A 242 3.40 -5.68 13.03
C ILE A 242 2.37 -5.01 13.93
N TYR A 243 1.30 -5.70 14.24
CA TYR A 243 0.21 -5.18 15.08
C TYR A 243 0.40 -5.49 16.55
N SER A 244 -0.32 -4.77 17.41
CA SER A 244 -0.24 -4.88 18.87
C SER A 244 -0.55 -6.27 19.44
N ASP A 245 -1.24 -7.11 18.68
CA ASP A 245 -1.51 -8.51 19.06
C ASP A 245 -0.42 -9.50 18.62
N HIS A 246 0.57 -9.03 17.86
CA HIS A 246 1.69 -9.86 17.43
C HIS A 246 2.72 -10.00 18.56
N TRP A 247 3.31 -11.20 18.72
CA TRP A 247 4.26 -11.47 19.78
C TRP A 247 5.56 -10.62 19.72
N LEU A 248 5.94 -10.12 18.51
CA LEU A 248 7.09 -9.23 18.34
C LEU A 248 6.82 -7.78 18.78
N TYR A 249 5.56 -7.35 18.79
CA TYR A 249 5.19 -5.95 19.04
C TYR A 249 5.79 -5.37 20.33
N PRO A 250 5.82 -6.10 21.49
CA PRO A 250 6.42 -5.56 22.72
C PRO A 250 7.91 -5.26 22.63
N TYR A 251 8.59 -5.82 21.63
CA TYR A 251 10.03 -5.64 21.40
C TYR A 251 10.31 -4.59 20.32
N MET A 252 9.29 -4.00 19.73
CA MET A 252 9.40 -3.03 18.65
C MET A 252 8.99 -1.62 19.12
N ASP A 253 9.51 -0.61 18.42
CA ASP A 253 9.24 0.80 18.73
C ASP A 253 8.04 1.30 17.92
N ASP A 254 6.89 1.39 18.58
CA ASP A 254 5.69 2.03 18.07
C ASP A 254 5.73 3.52 18.47
N ARG A 255 6.31 4.35 17.60
CA ARG A 255 6.62 5.76 17.91
C ARG A 255 5.40 6.64 18.05
N ASP A 256 4.35 6.38 17.31
CA ASP A 256 3.12 7.19 17.34
C ASP A 256 2.04 6.60 18.24
N GLY A 257 2.27 5.36 18.76
CA GLY A 257 1.38 4.72 19.72
C GLY A 257 0.05 4.27 19.12
N ASP A 258 0.01 4.03 17.82
CA ASP A 258 -1.22 3.67 17.12
C ASP A 258 -1.52 2.16 17.14
N GLY A 259 -0.62 1.34 17.67
CA GLY A 259 -0.80 -0.10 17.82
C GLY A 259 -0.26 -0.92 16.64
N GLN A 260 0.56 -0.31 15.79
CA GLN A 260 1.27 -1.00 14.71
C GLN A 260 2.69 -0.45 14.52
N VAL A 261 3.55 -1.26 13.93
CA VAL A 261 4.94 -0.90 13.64
C VAL A 261 5.26 -1.28 12.20
N GLY A 262 5.83 -0.36 11.44
CA GLY A 262 6.25 -0.60 10.06
C GLY A 262 5.16 -0.35 9.02
N GLU A 263 4.32 0.61 9.25
CA GLU A 263 3.32 1.12 8.30
C GLU A 263 3.94 1.90 7.15
#